data_e764c261f93865ea4b964b31d2acb03a
#
_entry.id   e764c261f93865ea4b964b31d2acb03a
#
_cell.length_a   1.000
_cell.length_b   1.000
_cell.length_c   1.000
_cell.angle_alpha   90.00
_cell.angle_beta   90.00
_cell.angle_gamma   90.00
#
_symmetry.space_group_name_H-M   'P 1'
#
loop_
_entity.id
_entity.type
_entity.pdbx_description
1 polymer ?
#
loop_
_entity_poly.entity_id
_entity_poly.type
_entity_poly.pdbx_seq_one_letter_code
_entity_poly.pdbx_strand_id
1 'polypeptide(L)'
;MRIFIFNPEHDMALASGLVNFTPPRAGRLLRHDLCFLPAIWAEKEDAVLVDDVDYAWEQYMITTLNKPCNFINYNELSRMASLGNDMEFEPWGWDMPVREQLVKCNVPMSSLPDNDYLNNIKKISHRGWCAKNLLPTLTKIHNTIGNAKIGHNMEELKIYLSAYHSI
;
A
#
# COMPACT_ATOMS: atom_id res chain seq x y z
N MET A 1 4.93 -17.19 -8.45
CA MET A 1 5.70 -15.92 -8.63
C MET A 1 4.98 -14.81 -7.92
N ARG A 2 5.68 -14.06 -7.04
CA ARG A 2 5.11 -12.87 -6.40
C ARG A 2 5.31 -11.66 -7.31
N ILE A 3 4.32 -10.77 -7.32
CA ILE A 3 4.36 -9.51 -8.08
C ILE A 3 4.19 -8.36 -7.08
N PHE A 4 5.25 -7.63 -6.87
CA PHE A 4 5.27 -6.48 -5.97
C PHE A 4 4.77 -5.23 -6.66
N ILE A 5 3.99 -4.43 -5.94
CA ILE A 5 3.40 -3.18 -6.45
C ILE A 5 3.66 -2.06 -5.45
N PHE A 6 4.30 -0.99 -5.90
CA PHE A 6 4.50 0.19 -5.07
C PHE A 6 3.36 1.20 -5.30
N ASN A 7 2.44 1.30 -4.31
CA ASN A 7 1.32 2.23 -4.31
C ASN A 7 1.35 3.12 -3.04
N PRO A 8 2.27 4.10 -2.98
CA PRO A 8 2.49 4.92 -1.78
C PRO A 8 1.29 5.80 -1.40
N GLU A 9 0.35 6.01 -2.30
CA GLU A 9 -0.91 6.71 -2.06
C GLU A 9 -1.99 5.85 -1.38
N HIS A 10 -1.68 4.64 -0.97
CA HIS A 10 -2.57 3.67 -0.36
C HIS A 10 -3.43 4.25 0.79
N ASP A 11 -2.83 4.98 1.73
CA ASP A 11 -3.55 5.57 2.85
C ASP A 11 -4.64 6.55 2.40
N MET A 12 -4.36 7.34 1.35
CA MET A 12 -5.34 8.26 0.78
C MET A 12 -6.45 7.52 0.03
N ALA A 13 -6.12 6.45 -0.67
CA ALA A 13 -7.08 5.58 -1.34
C ALA A 13 -8.02 4.92 -0.34
N LEU A 14 -7.51 4.39 0.75
CA LEU A 14 -8.30 3.83 1.86
C LEU A 14 -9.22 4.88 2.49
N ALA A 15 -8.69 6.06 2.78
CA ALA A 15 -9.48 7.14 3.39
C ALA A 15 -10.63 7.57 2.48
N SER A 16 -10.40 7.68 1.17
CA SER A 16 -11.44 8.05 0.21
C SER A 16 -12.53 7.00 0.08
N GLY A 17 -12.17 5.73 0.11
CA GLY A 17 -13.07 4.59 -0.10
C GLY A 17 -13.65 4.52 -1.51
N LEU A 18 -13.05 5.21 -2.47
CA LEU A 18 -13.51 5.25 -3.86
C LEU A 18 -12.73 4.24 -4.71
N VAL A 19 -13.44 3.47 -5.51
CA VAL A 19 -12.86 2.52 -6.47
C VAL A 19 -12.02 3.23 -7.53
N ASN A 20 -12.47 4.41 -7.97
CA ASN A 20 -11.82 5.23 -8.98
C ASN A 20 -11.04 6.42 -8.37
N PHE A 21 -10.50 6.24 -7.17
CA PHE A 21 -9.68 7.26 -6.54
C PHE A 21 -8.50 7.65 -7.43
N THR A 22 -8.34 8.95 -7.66
CA THR A 22 -7.18 9.50 -8.38
C THR A 22 -6.26 10.22 -7.41
N PRO A 23 -5.02 9.73 -7.21
CA PRO A 23 -4.09 10.36 -6.30
C PRO A 23 -3.74 11.79 -6.73
N PRO A 24 -3.38 12.68 -5.79
CA PRO A 24 -2.78 13.96 -6.10
C PRO A 24 -1.54 13.81 -6.99
N ARG A 25 -1.19 14.89 -7.72
CA ARG A 25 -0.02 14.87 -8.62
C ARG A 25 1.26 14.40 -7.92
N ALA A 26 1.50 14.87 -6.70
CA ALA A 26 2.69 14.47 -5.93
C ALA A 26 2.72 12.97 -5.64
N GLY A 27 1.58 12.34 -5.31
CA GLY A 27 1.49 10.90 -5.10
C GLY A 27 1.75 10.11 -6.37
N ARG A 28 1.22 10.57 -7.51
CA ARG A 28 1.49 9.94 -8.81
C ARG A 28 2.95 10.02 -9.22
N LEU A 29 3.60 11.17 -9.01
CA LEU A 29 5.03 11.33 -9.27
C LEU A 29 5.85 10.42 -8.36
N LEU A 30 5.54 10.38 -7.06
CA LEU A 30 6.23 9.51 -6.11
C LEU A 30 6.13 8.03 -6.53
N ARG A 31 4.93 7.58 -6.95
CA ARG A 31 4.77 6.22 -7.47
C ARG A 31 5.62 5.98 -8.72
N HIS A 32 5.55 6.89 -9.69
CA HIS A 32 6.32 6.78 -10.94
C HIS A 32 7.83 6.72 -10.65
N ASP A 33 8.35 7.64 -9.82
CA ASP A 33 9.78 7.77 -9.57
C ASP A 33 10.35 6.63 -8.71
N LEU A 34 9.52 5.99 -7.89
CA LEU A 34 9.94 4.94 -6.94
C LEU A 34 9.27 3.58 -7.16
N CYS A 35 8.61 3.36 -8.31
CA CYS A 35 7.91 2.10 -8.60
C CYS A 35 8.81 0.86 -8.51
N PHE A 36 10.10 1.02 -8.75
CA PHE A 36 11.13 -0.04 -8.66
C PHE A 36 11.53 -0.38 -7.21
N LEU A 37 11.16 0.42 -6.22
CA LEU A 37 11.63 0.28 -4.82
C LEU A 37 11.44 -1.14 -4.25
N PRO A 38 10.36 -1.88 -4.54
CA PRO A 38 10.20 -3.25 -4.06
C PRO A 38 11.31 -4.21 -4.48
N ALA A 39 12.08 -3.92 -5.51
CA ALA A 39 13.22 -4.74 -5.91
C ALA A 39 14.28 -4.89 -4.81
N ILE A 40 14.30 -3.99 -3.82
CA ILE A 40 15.24 -4.07 -2.69
C ILE A 40 15.01 -5.35 -1.86
N TRP A 41 13.76 -5.82 -1.76
CA TRP A 41 13.41 -7.03 -0.99
C TRP A 41 12.85 -8.17 -1.85
N ALA A 42 12.61 -7.95 -3.14
CA ALA A 42 12.22 -8.99 -4.07
C ALA A 42 13.34 -10.00 -4.28
N GLU A 43 12.96 -11.25 -4.57
CA GLU A 43 13.87 -12.35 -4.89
C GLU A 43 13.96 -12.56 -6.40
N LYS A 44 14.87 -13.43 -6.84
CA LYS A 44 15.14 -13.68 -8.25
C LYS A 44 13.90 -14.12 -9.06
N GLU A 45 13.03 -14.89 -8.43
CA GLU A 45 11.83 -15.46 -9.08
C GLU A 45 10.61 -14.52 -8.98
N ASP A 46 10.79 -13.36 -8.35
CA ASP A 46 9.73 -12.37 -8.19
C ASP A 46 9.75 -11.35 -9.34
N ALA A 47 8.67 -10.59 -9.43
CA ALA A 47 8.56 -9.45 -10.35
C ALA A 47 8.13 -8.18 -9.61
N VAL A 48 8.57 -7.03 -10.12
CA VAL A 48 8.12 -5.72 -9.67
C VAL A 48 7.32 -5.08 -10.80
N LEU A 49 6.07 -4.69 -10.51
CA LEU A 49 5.22 -4.01 -11.47
C LEU A 49 5.60 -2.54 -11.53
N VAL A 50 5.99 -2.09 -12.72
CA VAL A 50 6.41 -0.71 -13.00
C VAL A 50 5.56 -0.12 -14.12
N ASP A 51 5.52 1.21 -14.23
CA ASP A 51 4.80 1.87 -15.33
C ASP A 51 5.48 1.58 -16.66
N ASP A 52 6.80 1.77 -16.73
CA ASP A 52 7.63 1.47 -17.88
C ASP A 52 8.87 0.69 -17.44
N VAL A 53 9.26 -0.32 -18.21
CA VAL A 53 10.48 -1.08 -17.95
C VAL A 53 11.68 -0.27 -18.45
N ASP A 54 12.48 0.22 -17.53
CA ASP A 54 13.76 0.86 -17.84
C ASP A 54 14.90 -0.16 -17.72
N TYR A 55 15.37 -0.67 -18.84
CA TYR A 55 16.44 -1.66 -18.88
C TYR A 55 17.75 -1.16 -18.27
N ALA A 56 18.03 0.14 -18.28
CA ALA A 56 19.21 0.68 -17.64
C ALA A 56 19.10 0.56 -16.11
N TRP A 57 17.95 0.84 -15.54
CA TRP A 57 17.66 0.63 -14.13
C TRP A 57 17.67 -0.85 -13.74
N GLU A 58 17.06 -1.72 -14.55
CA GLU A 58 17.09 -3.15 -14.34
C GLU A 58 18.55 -3.67 -14.26
N GLN A 59 19.37 -3.31 -15.23
CA GLN A 59 20.79 -3.68 -15.23
C GLN A 59 21.54 -3.10 -14.03
N TYR A 60 21.26 -1.87 -13.63
CA TYR A 60 21.85 -1.28 -12.43
C TYR A 60 21.45 -2.05 -11.15
N MET A 61 20.20 -2.41 -11.00
CA MET A 61 19.73 -3.21 -9.86
C MET A 61 20.42 -4.58 -9.80
N ILE A 62 20.52 -5.26 -10.94
CA ILE A 62 21.17 -6.58 -11.03
C ILE A 62 22.66 -6.47 -10.73
N THR A 63 23.38 -5.57 -11.40
CA THR A 63 24.85 -5.53 -11.38
C THR A 63 25.42 -4.80 -10.17
N THR A 64 24.81 -3.71 -9.76
CA THR A 64 25.33 -2.84 -8.70
C THR A 64 24.78 -3.20 -7.32
N LEU A 65 23.48 -3.48 -7.25
CA LEU A 65 22.81 -3.80 -5.98
C LEU A 65 22.64 -5.30 -5.74
N ASN A 66 23.06 -6.14 -6.70
CA ASN A 66 22.89 -7.59 -6.65
C ASN A 66 21.42 -8.01 -6.35
N LYS A 67 20.48 -7.37 -7.05
CA LYS A 67 19.04 -7.60 -6.89
C LYS A 67 18.42 -8.12 -8.21
N PRO A 68 18.57 -9.41 -8.49
CA PRO A 68 18.15 -10.00 -9.77
C PRO A 68 16.66 -10.35 -9.78
N CYS A 69 15.79 -9.38 -9.58
CA CYS A 69 14.35 -9.57 -9.80
C CYS A 69 13.95 -9.13 -11.21
N ASN A 70 12.74 -9.52 -11.64
CA ASN A 70 12.20 -9.11 -12.94
C ASN A 70 11.41 -7.81 -12.80
N PHE A 71 11.46 -6.95 -13.83
CA PHE A 71 10.56 -5.81 -13.94
C PHE A 71 9.54 -6.09 -15.04
N ILE A 72 8.26 -5.88 -14.77
CA ILE A 72 7.18 -6.05 -15.71
C ILE A 72 6.28 -4.82 -15.75
N ASN A 73 5.73 -4.50 -16.92
CA ASN A 73 4.73 -3.46 -17.05
C ASN A 73 3.30 -4.03 -17.09
N TYR A 74 2.30 -3.15 -17.12
CA TYR A 74 0.89 -3.56 -17.13
C TYR A 74 0.48 -4.39 -18.35
N ASN A 75 1.12 -4.19 -19.52
CA ASN A 75 0.84 -4.98 -20.72
C ASN A 75 1.36 -6.42 -20.58
N GLU A 76 2.54 -6.57 -20.00
CA GLU A 76 3.13 -7.88 -19.71
C GLU A 76 2.31 -8.62 -18.65
N LEU A 77 1.91 -7.92 -17.60
CA LEU A 77 1.01 -8.46 -16.58
C LEU A 77 -0.29 -8.98 -17.20
N SER A 78 -0.93 -8.18 -18.07
CA SER A 78 -2.17 -8.60 -18.75
C SER A 78 -2.00 -9.84 -19.61
N ARG A 79 -0.85 -9.94 -20.30
CA ARG A 79 -0.50 -11.13 -21.08
C ARG A 79 -0.32 -12.36 -20.20
N MET A 80 0.41 -12.21 -19.08
CA MET A 80 0.67 -13.29 -18.14
C MET A 80 -0.63 -13.80 -17.50
N ALA A 81 -1.51 -12.88 -17.10
CA ALA A 81 -2.82 -13.20 -16.54
C ALA A 81 -3.69 -13.98 -17.56
N SER A 82 -3.69 -13.54 -18.83
CA SER A 82 -4.43 -14.21 -19.91
C SER A 82 -3.91 -15.61 -20.22
N LEU A 83 -2.64 -15.91 -19.93
CA LEU A 83 -2.04 -17.24 -20.07
C LEU A 83 -2.31 -18.16 -18.86
N GLY A 84 -2.99 -17.66 -17.83
CA GLY A 84 -3.31 -18.44 -16.64
C GLY A 84 -2.12 -18.70 -15.73
N ASN A 85 -1.11 -17.84 -15.75
CA ASN A 85 0.04 -17.96 -14.85
C ASN A 85 -0.40 -17.82 -13.40
N ASP A 86 0.16 -18.64 -12.53
CA ASP A 86 -0.04 -18.55 -11.08
C ASP A 86 0.77 -17.37 -10.53
N MET A 87 0.06 -16.34 -10.04
CA MET A 87 0.62 -15.10 -9.56
C MET A 87 0.03 -14.71 -8.20
N GLU A 88 0.90 -14.31 -7.30
CA GLU A 88 0.56 -13.74 -6.00
C GLU A 88 0.92 -12.26 -5.99
N PHE A 89 0.01 -11.41 -5.55
CA PHE A 89 0.19 -9.96 -5.59
C PHE A 89 0.52 -9.40 -4.22
N GLU A 90 1.61 -8.63 -4.15
CA GLU A 90 2.15 -8.01 -2.94
C GLU A 90 2.19 -6.48 -3.12
N PRO A 91 1.03 -5.77 -3.08
CA PRO A 91 1.04 -4.32 -3.09
C PRO A 91 1.60 -3.78 -1.78
N TRP A 92 2.13 -2.55 -1.79
CA TRP A 92 2.48 -1.81 -0.57
C TRP A 92 1.31 -1.77 0.41
N GLY A 93 0.11 -1.65 -0.11
CA GLY A 93 -1.12 -1.87 0.65
C GLY A 93 -2.30 -2.17 -0.27
N TRP A 94 -3.17 -3.10 0.17
CA TRP A 94 -4.38 -3.45 -0.56
C TRP A 94 -5.44 -2.37 -0.43
N ASP A 95 -5.90 -1.85 -1.57
CA ASP A 95 -7.02 -0.91 -1.69
C ASP A 95 -7.88 -1.21 -2.92
N MET A 96 -9.03 -0.55 -3.03
CA MET A 96 -9.93 -0.76 -4.16
C MET A 96 -9.31 -0.35 -5.50
N PRO A 97 -8.61 0.80 -5.65
CA PRO A 97 -7.93 1.16 -6.89
C PRO A 97 -6.94 0.13 -7.40
N VAL A 98 -6.08 -0.41 -6.53
CA VAL A 98 -5.11 -1.45 -6.91
C VAL A 98 -5.83 -2.71 -7.39
N ARG A 99 -6.83 -3.18 -6.64
CA ARG A 99 -7.64 -4.34 -7.06
C ARG A 99 -8.26 -4.13 -8.43
N GLU A 100 -8.91 -2.99 -8.66
CA GLU A 100 -9.54 -2.67 -9.95
C GLU A 100 -8.53 -2.56 -11.09
N GLN A 101 -7.34 -2.06 -10.81
CA GLN A 101 -6.27 -2.01 -11.79
C GLN A 101 -5.81 -3.41 -12.20
N LEU A 102 -5.69 -4.33 -11.26
CA LEU A 102 -5.36 -5.73 -11.53
C LEU A 102 -6.47 -6.43 -12.33
N VAL A 103 -7.74 -6.19 -12.00
CA VAL A 103 -8.88 -6.70 -12.80
C VAL A 103 -8.82 -6.20 -14.24
N LYS A 104 -8.48 -4.93 -14.47
CA LYS A 104 -8.28 -4.37 -15.82
C LYS A 104 -7.13 -5.04 -16.58
N CYS A 105 -6.18 -5.63 -15.86
CA CYS A 105 -5.11 -6.44 -16.42
C CYS A 105 -5.47 -7.92 -16.58
N ASN A 106 -6.76 -8.25 -16.63
CA ASN A 106 -7.29 -9.61 -16.78
C ASN A 106 -6.97 -10.57 -15.61
N VAL A 107 -6.57 -10.04 -14.46
CA VAL A 107 -6.40 -10.88 -13.26
C VAL A 107 -7.79 -11.31 -12.76
N PRO A 108 -8.02 -12.61 -12.55
CA PRO A 108 -9.31 -13.09 -12.07
C PRO A 108 -9.66 -12.50 -10.71
N MET A 109 -10.90 -12.01 -10.55
CA MET A 109 -11.39 -11.46 -9.27
C MET A 109 -11.30 -12.48 -8.13
N SER A 110 -11.41 -13.77 -8.43
CA SER A 110 -11.32 -14.86 -7.45
C SER A 110 -9.94 -15.01 -6.82
N SER A 111 -8.88 -14.49 -7.45
CA SER A 111 -7.51 -14.50 -6.93
C SER A 111 -7.14 -13.21 -6.19
N LEU A 112 -8.08 -12.27 -6.05
CA LEU A 112 -7.88 -10.98 -5.43
C LEU A 112 -8.70 -10.85 -4.14
N PRO A 113 -8.30 -9.97 -3.20
CA PRO A 113 -9.05 -9.73 -1.98
C PRO A 113 -10.49 -9.28 -2.25
N ASP A 114 -11.43 -9.82 -1.50
CA ASP A 114 -12.84 -9.45 -1.58
C ASP A 114 -13.14 -8.09 -0.91
N ASN A 115 -14.39 -7.66 -0.98
CA ASN A 115 -14.81 -6.40 -0.39
C ASN A 115 -14.72 -6.40 1.15
N ASP A 116 -14.97 -7.53 1.78
CA ASP A 116 -14.94 -7.64 3.24
C ASP A 116 -13.52 -7.52 3.76
N TYR A 117 -12.56 -8.13 3.07
CA TYR A 117 -11.14 -7.96 3.37
C TYR A 117 -10.70 -6.50 3.22
N LEU A 118 -11.01 -5.82 2.11
CA LEU A 118 -10.64 -4.43 1.87
C LEU A 118 -11.32 -3.47 2.88
N ASN A 119 -12.58 -3.69 3.22
CA ASN A 119 -13.29 -2.93 4.24
C ASN A 119 -12.68 -3.13 5.63
N ASN A 120 -12.22 -4.34 5.93
CA ASN A 120 -11.55 -4.62 7.19
C ASN A 120 -10.19 -3.91 7.28
N ILE A 121 -9.38 -3.93 6.21
CA ILE A 121 -8.13 -3.14 6.15
C ILE A 121 -8.43 -1.66 6.40
N LYS A 122 -9.40 -1.08 5.68
CA LYS A 122 -9.81 0.31 5.88
C LYS A 122 -10.16 0.61 7.34
N LYS A 123 -10.93 -0.29 7.97
CA LYS A 123 -11.34 -0.14 9.37
C LYS A 123 -10.16 -0.16 10.33
N ILE A 124 -9.27 -1.15 10.21
CA ILE A 124 -8.12 -1.30 11.14
C ILE A 124 -7.03 -0.27 10.91
N SER A 125 -6.88 0.25 9.70
CA SER A 125 -5.93 1.31 9.35
C SER A 125 -6.38 2.68 9.86
N HIS A 126 -7.65 2.83 10.28
CA HIS A 126 -8.12 4.10 10.82
C HIS A 126 -7.50 4.40 12.17
N ARG A 127 -6.87 5.58 12.31
CA ARG A 127 -6.17 6.00 13.55
C ARG A 127 -7.03 5.91 14.79
N GLY A 128 -8.33 6.21 14.68
CA GLY A 128 -9.29 6.10 15.78
C GLY A 128 -9.49 4.65 16.23
N TRP A 129 -9.41 3.68 15.32
CA TRP A 129 -9.45 2.27 15.66
C TRP A 129 -8.21 1.86 16.47
N CYS A 130 -7.02 2.25 16.01
CA CYS A 130 -5.77 2.01 16.72
C CYS A 130 -5.77 2.62 18.12
N ALA A 131 -6.20 3.88 18.24
CA ALA A 131 -6.29 4.58 19.52
C ALA A 131 -7.24 3.89 20.50
N LYS A 132 -8.38 3.37 20.01
CA LYS A 132 -9.40 2.73 20.85
C LYS A 132 -9.08 1.28 21.20
N ASN A 133 -8.49 0.52 20.28
CA ASN A 133 -8.38 -0.94 20.42
C ASN A 133 -6.94 -1.41 20.66
N LEU A 134 -5.96 -0.82 19.97
CA LEU A 134 -4.58 -1.28 20.01
C LEU A 134 -3.77 -0.60 21.12
N LEU A 135 -3.84 0.72 21.23
CA LEU A 135 -3.04 1.49 22.18
C LEU A 135 -3.26 1.07 23.64
N PRO A 136 -4.50 0.83 24.14
CA PRO A 136 -4.71 0.36 25.51
C PRO A 136 -4.07 -1.01 25.80
N THR A 137 -4.00 -1.87 24.78
CA THR A 137 -3.35 -3.18 24.92
C THR A 137 -1.84 -3.05 24.95
N LEU A 138 -1.27 -2.24 24.05
CA LEU A 138 0.17 -1.99 24.01
C LEU A 138 0.68 -1.32 25.28
N THR A 139 -0.05 -0.35 25.83
CA THR A 139 0.33 0.32 27.09
C THR A 139 0.34 -0.64 28.28
N LYS A 140 -0.56 -1.63 28.31
CA LYS A 140 -0.56 -2.68 29.34
C LYS A 140 0.64 -3.62 29.21
N ILE A 141 0.98 -4.02 27.97
CA ILE A 141 2.08 -4.97 27.71
C ILE A 141 3.44 -4.34 28.02
N HIS A 142 3.65 -3.09 27.61
CA HIS A 142 4.95 -2.43 27.71
C HIS A 142 5.09 -1.51 28.93
N ASN A 143 4.06 -1.42 29.77
CA ASN A 143 4.02 -0.47 30.89
C ASN A 143 4.42 0.95 30.49
N THR A 144 4.08 1.34 29.26
CA THR A 144 4.38 2.65 28.67
C THR A 144 3.22 3.60 28.90
N ILE A 145 3.53 4.88 29.12
CA ILE A 145 2.51 5.93 29.21
C ILE A 145 2.15 6.35 27.79
N GLY A 146 1.00 5.94 27.33
CA GLY A 146 0.46 6.40 26.05
C GLY A 146 -1.02 6.77 26.18
N ASN A 147 -1.35 7.99 25.85
CA ASN A 147 -2.73 8.47 25.78
C ASN A 147 -3.02 8.96 24.38
N ALA A 148 -4.11 8.49 23.79
CA ALA A 148 -4.65 9.05 22.56
C ALA A 148 -6.09 9.48 22.80
N LYS A 149 -6.41 10.72 22.42
CA LYS A 149 -7.77 11.23 22.40
C LYS A 149 -8.17 11.52 20.94
N ILE A 150 -9.40 11.21 20.61
CA ILE A 150 -9.95 11.46 19.27
C ILE A 150 -10.84 12.68 19.39
N GLY A 151 -10.44 13.78 18.72
CA GLY A 151 -11.30 14.94 18.56
C GLY A 151 -12.12 14.81 17.28
N HIS A 152 -13.44 15.01 17.40
CA HIS A 152 -14.37 14.93 16.27
C HIS A 152 -14.63 16.29 15.62
N ASN A 153 -14.18 17.37 16.25
CA ASN A 153 -14.27 18.74 15.74
C ASN A 153 -13.11 19.60 16.27
N MET A 154 -12.98 20.82 15.73
CA MET A 154 -11.88 21.73 16.09
C MET A 154 -11.97 22.27 17.53
N GLU A 155 -13.16 22.33 18.12
CA GLU A 155 -13.31 22.80 19.50
C GLU A 155 -12.84 21.74 20.50
N GLU A 156 -13.22 20.49 20.30
CA GLU A 156 -12.70 19.37 21.10
C GLU A 156 -11.17 19.27 21.01
N LEU A 157 -10.62 19.45 19.79
CA LEU A 157 -9.17 19.43 19.60
C LEU A 157 -8.47 20.55 20.36
N LYS A 158 -9.03 21.76 20.38
CA LYS A 158 -8.51 22.90 21.15
C LYS A 158 -8.53 22.62 22.66
N ILE A 159 -9.61 22.04 23.18
CA ILE A 159 -9.72 21.64 24.58
C ILE A 159 -8.62 20.63 24.95
N TYR A 160 -8.39 19.62 24.11
CA TYR A 160 -7.35 18.63 24.35
C TYR A 160 -5.95 19.24 24.28
N LEU A 161 -5.66 20.12 23.33
CA LEU A 161 -4.37 20.79 23.19
C LEU A 161 -4.10 21.75 24.35
N SER A 162 -5.10 22.48 24.83
CA SER A 162 -4.95 23.38 25.97
C SER A 162 -4.63 22.65 27.27
N ALA A 163 -5.14 21.43 27.44
CA ALA A 163 -4.83 20.58 28.60
C ALA A 163 -3.39 20.04 28.59
N TYR A 164 -2.71 19.97 27.44
CA TYR A 164 -1.31 19.57 27.33
C TYR A 164 -0.30 20.70 27.55
N HIS A 165 -0.74 21.96 27.46
CA HIS A 165 0.13 23.14 27.67
C HIS A 165 0.15 23.64 29.12
N SER A 166 -0.57 22.96 30.00
CA SER A 166 -0.64 23.30 31.44
C SER A 166 0.15 22.32 32.33
N ILE A 167 1.08 21.56 31.74
CA ILE A 167 2.12 20.78 32.42
C ILE A 167 3.48 21.38 32.03
#